data_f474951d0b75168dc1b25ec8ece962d1
#
_entry.id   f474951d0b75168dc1b25ec8ece962d1
#
_cell.length_a   1.000
_cell.length_b   1.000
_cell.length_c   1.000
_cell.angle_alpha   90.00
_cell.angle_beta   90.00
_cell.angle_gamma   90.00
#
_symmetry.space_group_name_H-M   'P 1'
#
loop_
_entity.id
_entity.type
_entity.pdbx_description
1 polymer ?
#
loop_
_entity_poly.entity_id
_entity_poly.type
_entity_poly.pdbx_seq_one_letter_code
_entity_poly.pdbx_strand_id
1 'polypeptide(L)'
;MAQAEIETLRAQAAAGEIVLAYVDEAGFSQVHPNRSAWTPTGERHLIEAKRGKRLNVLAAMISNGELFSANFWETTTAAAFSGFLSLLQEHVAGPITVILDNASIHKAKAEREFIEYLKKQGVTLYFLPPYSPELNRIERLWHKMKHTWMAPKCRDAKVLEIDIGEILSNFGSKYTFSF
;
A
#
# COMPACT_ATOMS: atom_id res chain seq x y z
N MET A 1 8.99 -17.92 -12.75
CA MET A 1 10.24 -17.30 -12.28
C MET A 1 9.94 -16.35 -11.11
N ALA A 2 9.32 -15.21 -11.27
CA ALA A 2 9.08 -14.26 -10.18
C ALA A 2 8.33 -14.83 -8.96
N GLN A 3 7.31 -15.67 -9.15
CA GLN A 3 6.62 -16.30 -8.02
C GLN A 3 7.54 -17.18 -7.17
N ALA A 4 8.43 -17.96 -7.79
CA ALA A 4 9.38 -18.81 -7.08
C ALA A 4 10.41 -17.97 -6.29
N GLU A 5 10.85 -16.85 -6.83
CA GLU A 5 11.74 -15.91 -6.14
C GLU A 5 11.06 -15.27 -4.94
N ILE A 6 9.79 -14.85 -5.07
CA ILE A 6 9.00 -14.31 -3.97
C ILE A 6 8.77 -15.36 -2.88
N GLU A 7 8.51 -16.63 -3.25
CA GLU A 7 8.40 -17.72 -2.29
C GLU A 7 9.71 -17.93 -1.51
N THR A 8 10.86 -17.81 -2.17
CA THR A 8 12.17 -17.85 -1.52
C THR A 8 12.33 -16.69 -0.52
N LEU A 9 12.00 -15.46 -0.93
CA LEU A 9 12.05 -14.29 -0.03
C LEU A 9 11.11 -14.46 1.18
N ARG A 10 9.93 -15.04 0.97
CA ARG A 10 8.99 -15.36 2.06
C ARG A 10 9.56 -16.40 3.02
N ALA A 11 10.23 -17.42 2.50
CA ALA A 11 10.88 -18.45 3.32
C ALA A 11 12.00 -17.84 4.16
N GLN A 12 12.82 -16.97 3.57
CA GLN A 12 13.87 -16.25 4.29
C GLN A 12 13.30 -15.32 5.38
N ALA A 13 12.20 -14.62 5.08
CA ALA A 13 11.53 -13.80 6.07
C ALA A 13 10.93 -14.62 7.22
N ALA A 14 10.34 -15.78 6.91
CA ALA A 14 9.84 -16.72 7.91
C ALA A 14 10.94 -17.31 8.79
N ALA A 15 12.14 -17.48 8.23
CA ALA A 15 13.34 -17.92 8.98
C ALA A 15 13.99 -16.77 9.79
N GLY A 16 13.52 -15.53 9.64
CA GLY A 16 14.09 -14.37 10.33
C GLY A 16 15.41 -13.87 9.73
N GLU A 17 15.77 -14.31 8.53
CA GLU A 17 17.01 -13.90 7.84
C GLU A 17 16.90 -12.47 7.28
N ILE A 18 15.70 -12.10 6.83
CA ILE A 18 15.38 -10.76 6.31
C ILE A 18 14.03 -10.29 6.83
N VAL A 19 13.80 -9.00 6.82
CA VAL A 19 12.45 -8.44 6.89
C VAL A 19 11.95 -8.23 5.47
N LEU A 20 10.74 -8.72 5.17
CA LEU A 20 10.10 -8.55 3.88
C LEU A 20 8.98 -7.52 4.01
N ALA A 21 8.93 -6.54 3.12
CA ALA A 21 7.88 -5.55 3.06
C ALA A 21 7.28 -5.44 1.66
N TYR A 22 5.96 -5.41 1.58
CA TYR A 22 5.22 -5.14 0.33
C TYR A 22 4.81 -3.68 0.34
N VAL A 23 5.30 -2.91 -0.62
CA VAL A 23 5.07 -1.46 -0.71
C VAL A 23 4.23 -1.14 -1.93
N ASP A 24 3.24 -0.27 -1.75
CA ASP A 24 2.41 0.25 -2.83
C ASP A 24 1.70 1.54 -2.41
N GLU A 25 1.15 2.25 -3.40
CA GLU A 25 0.35 3.46 -3.23
C GLU A 25 -1.10 3.23 -3.63
N ALA A 26 -2.03 3.58 -2.77
CA ALA A 26 -3.45 3.60 -3.10
C ALA A 26 -4.09 4.95 -2.89
N GLY A 27 -4.91 5.38 -3.84
CA GLY A 27 -5.70 6.58 -3.68
C GLY A 27 -7.13 6.28 -3.26
N PHE A 28 -7.62 7.13 -2.37
CA PHE A 28 -8.96 7.09 -1.82
C PHE A 28 -9.71 8.37 -2.15
N SER A 29 -10.80 8.24 -2.87
CA SER A 29 -11.66 9.36 -3.23
C SER A 29 -12.66 9.65 -2.12
N GLN A 30 -13.13 10.89 -2.03
CA GLN A 30 -14.23 11.29 -1.15
C GLN A 30 -15.54 10.57 -1.52
N VAL A 31 -15.67 10.16 -2.78
CA VAL A 31 -16.74 9.30 -3.28
C VAL A 31 -16.32 7.85 -3.23
N HIS A 32 -17.14 7.01 -2.60
CA HIS A 32 -16.89 5.59 -2.52
C HIS A 32 -16.92 4.94 -3.92
N PRO A 33 -16.05 3.95 -4.22
CA PRO A 33 -16.15 3.18 -5.45
C PRO A 33 -17.53 2.55 -5.62
N ASN A 34 -17.99 2.47 -6.86
CA ASN A 34 -19.26 1.81 -7.17
C ASN A 34 -19.25 0.37 -6.67
N ARG A 35 -20.34 -0.05 -6.05
CA ARG A 35 -20.56 -1.42 -5.59
C ARG A 35 -21.89 -1.93 -6.12
N SER A 36 -21.99 -3.24 -6.28
CA SER A 36 -23.26 -3.90 -6.45
C SER A 36 -24.03 -3.92 -5.12
N ALA A 37 -25.32 -3.62 -5.16
CA ALA A 37 -26.22 -3.70 -4.01
C ALA A 37 -27.49 -4.44 -4.44
N TRP A 38 -28.06 -5.21 -3.52
CA TRP A 38 -29.38 -5.77 -3.69
C TRP A 38 -30.40 -4.69 -3.38
N THR A 39 -31.27 -4.38 -4.35
CA THR A 39 -32.36 -3.44 -4.21
C THR A 39 -33.66 -4.07 -4.71
N PRO A 40 -34.84 -3.61 -4.27
CA PRO A 40 -36.11 -4.02 -4.87
C PRO A 40 -36.12 -3.79 -6.39
N THR A 41 -36.85 -4.61 -7.12
CA THR A 41 -36.93 -4.52 -8.58
C THR A 41 -37.43 -3.10 -8.99
N GLY A 42 -36.64 -2.44 -9.85
CA GLY A 42 -36.91 -1.10 -10.33
C GLY A 42 -36.34 0.04 -9.46
N GLU A 43 -35.75 -0.27 -8.30
CA GLU A 43 -35.10 0.72 -7.45
C GLU A 43 -33.59 0.78 -7.69
N ARG A 44 -33.00 1.95 -7.42
CA ARG A 44 -31.55 2.16 -7.48
C ARG A 44 -31.09 2.74 -6.14
N HIS A 45 -30.04 2.17 -5.59
CA HIS A 45 -29.36 2.77 -4.45
C HIS A 45 -28.41 3.88 -4.96
N LEU A 46 -28.78 5.14 -4.72
CA LEU A 46 -27.99 6.29 -5.15
C LEU A 46 -27.12 6.78 -4.00
N ILE A 47 -25.85 7.00 -4.27
CA ILE A 47 -24.91 7.65 -3.35
C ILE A 47 -24.55 9.00 -3.96
N GLU A 48 -24.65 10.07 -3.16
CA GLU A 48 -24.26 11.40 -3.58
C GLU A 48 -22.78 11.40 -3.99
N ALA A 49 -22.49 11.87 -5.20
CA ALA A 49 -21.14 11.93 -5.76
C ALA A 49 -20.71 13.40 -5.86
N LYS A 50 -19.94 13.87 -4.88
CA LYS A 50 -19.26 15.17 -4.96
C LYS A 50 -17.84 14.96 -5.49
N ARG A 51 -17.47 15.68 -6.56
CA ARG A 51 -16.06 15.75 -6.97
C ARG A 51 -15.24 16.31 -5.81
N GLY A 52 -14.26 15.58 -5.36
CA GLY A 52 -13.38 15.95 -4.26
C GLY A 52 -11.95 15.57 -4.52
N LYS A 53 -11.08 15.97 -3.61
CA LYS A 53 -9.67 15.59 -3.61
C LYS A 53 -9.52 14.09 -3.35
N ARG A 54 -8.42 13.54 -3.78
CA ARG A 54 -8.00 12.16 -3.50
C ARG A 54 -6.95 12.19 -2.40
N LEU A 55 -7.14 11.38 -1.36
CA LEU A 55 -6.12 11.11 -0.36
C LEU A 55 -5.28 9.92 -0.84
N ASN A 56 -4.00 10.11 -1.01
CA ASN A 56 -3.06 9.06 -1.36
C ASN A 56 -2.47 8.46 -0.08
N VAL A 57 -2.41 7.15 -0.04
CA VAL A 57 -1.81 6.38 1.07
C VAL A 57 -0.67 5.57 0.48
N LEU A 58 0.54 5.85 0.92
CA LEU A 58 1.70 5.01 0.68
C LEU A 58 1.89 4.11 1.89
N ALA A 59 1.96 2.81 1.70
CA ALA A 59 2.11 1.89 2.81
C ALA A 59 3.04 0.72 2.50
N ALA A 60 3.61 0.18 3.57
CA ALA A 60 4.43 -1.01 3.61
C ALA A 60 3.80 -2.04 4.55
N MET A 61 3.46 -3.19 4.03
CA MET A 61 3.00 -4.32 4.81
C MET A 61 4.17 -5.23 5.10
N ILE A 62 4.57 -5.30 6.38
CA ILE A 62 5.81 -5.93 6.84
C ILE A 62 5.54 -7.38 7.23
N SER A 63 6.53 -8.26 7.04
CA SER A 63 6.43 -9.70 7.32
C SER A 63 6.19 -10.04 8.79
N ASN A 64 6.42 -9.11 9.72
CA ASN A 64 6.09 -9.25 11.14
C ASN A 64 4.60 -8.96 11.45
N GLY A 65 3.79 -8.61 10.44
CA GLY A 65 2.38 -8.27 10.57
C GLY A 65 2.09 -6.78 10.79
N GLU A 66 3.10 -5.94 10.86
CA GLU A 66 2.94 -4.50 10.99
C GLU A 66 2.60 -3.83 9.66
N LEU A 67 1.96 -2.68 9.75
CA LEU A 67 1.68 -1.79 8.64
C LEU A 67 2.32 -0.42 8.93
N PHE A 68 3.30 -0.05 8.10
CA PHE A 68 3.89 1.28 8.12
C PHE A 68 3.26 2.11 7.00
N SER A 69 2.77 3.33 7.28
CA SER A 69 2.02 4.11 6.29
C SER A 69 2.19 5.62 6.43
N ALA A 70 2.00 6.33 5.31
CA ALA A 70 1.96 7.78 5.24
C ALA A 70 0.83 8.23 4.29
N ASN A 71 0.18 9.35 4.63
CA ASN A 71 -0.96 9.89 3.88
C ASN A 71 -0.60 11.24 3.28
N PHE A 72 -1.04 11.49 2.04
CA PHE A 72 -0.77 12.74 1.32
C PHE A 72 -2.03 13.19 0.56
N TRP A 73 -2.33 14.48 0.61
CA TRP A 73 -3.36 15.09 -0.25
C TRP A 73 -2.84 15.46 -1.64
N GLU A 74 -1.54 15.54 -1.79
CA GLU A 74 -0.83 15.79 -3.03
C GLU A 74 -0.47 14.48 -3.73
N THR A 75 -0.05 14.57 -4.99
CA THR A 75 0.52 13.44 -5.72
C THR A 75 1.84 13.02 -5.08
N THR A 76 2.03 11.74 -4.86
CA THR A 76 3.27 11.19 -4.34
C THR A 76 4.41 11.47 -5.33
N THR A 77 5.38 12.23 -4.89
CA THR A 77 6.58 12.53 -5.67
C THR A 77 7.66 11.47 -5.43
N ALA A 78 8.65 11.38 -6.32
CA ALA A 78 9.82 10.53 -6.12
C ALA A 78 10.54 10.85 -4.80
N ALA A 79 10.62 12.13 -4.42
CA ALA A 79 11.20 12.55 -3.14
C ALA A 79 10.39 12.06 -1.93
N ALA A 80 9.05 12.12 -1.98
CA ALA A 80 8.18 11.61 -0.93
C ALA A 80 8.31 10.08 -0.80
N PHE A 81 8.37 9.37 -1.93
CA PHE A 81 8.59 7.93 -1.95
C PHE A 81 9.96 7.56 -1.37
N SER A 82 11.01 8.28 -1.75
CA SER A 82 12.37 8.08 -1.22
C SER A 82 12.43 8.32 0.28
N GLY A 83 11.80 9.40 0.75
CA GLY A 83 11.67 9.69 2.18
C GLY A 83 10.93 8.60 2.94
N PHE A 84 9.85 8.07 2.36
CA PHE A 84 9.10 6.96 2.93
C PHE A 84 9.97 5.70 3.10
N LEU A 85 10.75 5.32 2.08
CA LEU A 85 11.65 4.16 2.17
C LEU A 85 12.76 4.36 3.21
N SER A 86 13.28 5.57 3.36
CA SER A 86 14.27 5.89 4.40
C SER A 86 13.66 5.74 5.80
N LEU A 87 12.46 6.28 6.03
CA LEU A 87 11.74 6.13 7.30
C LEU A 87 11.34 4.68 7.59
N LEU A 88 10.95 3.93 6.56
CA LEU A 88 10.67 2.50 6.69
C LEU A 88 11.94 1.72 7.13
N GLN A 89 13.08 2.04 6.55
CA GLN A 89 14.34 1.42 6.92
C GLN A 89 14.74 1.75 8.37
N GLU A 90 14.53 2.99 8.82
CA GLU A 90 14.76 3.38 10.22
C GLU A 90 13.81 2.69 11.19
N HIS A 91 12.55 2.44 10.76
CA HIS A 91 11.55 1.73 11.56
C HIS A 91 11.87 0.24 11.71
N VAL A 92 12.46 -0.38 10.69
CA VAL A 92 12.77 -1.81 10.66
C VAL A 92 14.20 -2.05 11.13
N ALA A 93 14.37 -2.84 12.17
CA ALA A 93 15.70 -3.26 12.62
C ALA A 93 16.24 -4.38 11.71
N GLY A 94 17.32 -4.11 10.97
CA GLY A 94 18.04 -5.11 10.17
C GLY A 94 17.80 -5.00 8.65
N PRO A 95 18.30 -5.96 7.88
CA PRO A 95 18.15 -5.98 6.43
C PRO A 95 16.68 -6.11 6.02
N ILE A 96 16.22 -5.23 5.12
CA ILE A 96 14.87 -5.25 4.59
C ILE A 96 14.87 -5.47 3.08
N THR A 97 14.02 -6.37 2.60
CA THR A 97 13.70 -6.51 1.17
C THR A 97 12.32 -5.92 0.90
N VAL A 98 12.27 -4.92 0.04
CA VAL A 98 11.05 -4.22 -0.34
C VAL A 98 10.58 -4.73 -1.69
N ILE A 99 9.41 -5.35 -1.72
CA ILE A 99 8.70 -5.74 -2.95
C ILE A 99 7.82 -4.58 -3.37
N LEU A 100 7.95 -4.14 -4.62
CA LEU A 100 7.16 -3.06 -5.20
C LEU A 100 6.88 -3.35 -6.68
N ASP A 101 5.84 -2.72 -7.19
CA ASP A 101 5.55 -2.82 -8.60
C ASP A 101 6.52 -1.99 -9.45
N ASN A 102 6.53 -2.26 -10.76
CA ASN A 102 7.50 -1.69 -11.69
C ASN A 102 7.06 -0.31 -12.23
N ALA A 103 6.10 0.37 -11.60
CA ALA A 103 5.37 1.44 -12.27
C ALA A 103 6.12 2.76 -12.42
N SER A 104 7.10 3.12 -11.59
CA SER A 104 7.53 4.53 -11.52
C SER A 104 9.04 4.82 -11.42
N ILE A 105 9.88 3.88 -11.02
CA ILE A 105 11.24 4.22 -10.53
C ILE A 105 12.36 4.10 -11.58
N HIS A 106 12.08 3.80 -12.83
CA HIS A 106 13.06 3.17 -13.72
C HIS A 106 13.84 4.04 -14.69
N LYS A 107 13.79 5.35 -14.67
CA LYS A 107 14.37 6.10 -15.82
C LYS A 107 15.37 7.20 -15.55
N ALA A 108 15.55 7.70 -14.35
CA ALA A 108 16.46 8.79 -14.06
C ALA A 108 17.78 8.33 -13.41
N LYS A 109 18.89 9.02 -13.70
CA LYS A 109 20.20 8.79 -13.08
C LYS A 109 20.15 8.91 -11.56
N ALA A 110 19.40 9.91 -11.06
CA ALA A 110 19.19 10.12 -9.63
C ALA A 110 18.56 8.94 -8.91
N GLU A 111 17.72 8.16 -9.59
CA GLU A 111 17.06 6.96 -9.04
C GLU A 111 18.08 5.82 -8.84
N ARG A 112 19.02 5.65 -9.74
CA ARG A 112 20.08 4.63 -9.58
C ARG A 112 20.98 4.97 -8.39
N GLU A 113 21.36 6.22 -8.23
CA GLU A 113 22.16 6.68 -7.10
C GLU A 113 21.41 6.48 -5.77
N PHE A 114 20.09 6.70 -5.78
CA PHE A 114 19.24 6.46 -4.63
C PHE A 114 19.10 4.97 -4.31
N ILE A 115 18.90 4.10 -5.31
CA ILE A 115 18.86 2.63 -5.11
C ILE A 115 20.18 2.13 -4.51
N GLU A 116 21.31 2.60 -5.02
CA GLU A 116 22.63 2.24 -4.46
C GLU A 116 22.84 2.77 -3.03
N TYR A 117 22.28 3.96 -2.73
CA TYR A 117 22.28 4.47 -1.37
C TYR A 117 21.46 3.56 -0.45
N LEU A 118 20.21 3.22 -0.83
CA LEU A 118 19.35 2.32 -0.06
C LEU A 118 20.01 0.96 0.20
N LYS A 119 20.66 0.41 -0.84
CA LYS A 119 21.36 -0.86 -0.72
C LYS A 119 22.48 -0.80 0.33
N LYS A 120 23.22 0.30 0.39
CA LYS A 120 24.25 0.53 1.42
C LYS A 120 23.65 0.64 2.83
N GLN A 121 22.39 1.05 2.94
CA GLN A 121 21.63 1.10 4.20
C GLN A 121 20.94 -0.24 4.55
N GLY A 122 21.17 -1.30 3.78
CA GLY A 122 20.57 -2.61 4.02
C GLY A 122 19.18 -2.80 3.41
N VAL A 123 18.74 -1.89 2.52
CA VAL A 123 17.47 -2.01 1.80
C VAL A 123 17.70 -2.60 0.42
N THR A 124 17.09 -3.75 0.15
CA THR A 124 17.08 -4.38 -1.18
C THR A 124 15.72 -4.16 -1.84
N LEU A 125 15.69 -3.61 -3.05
CA LEU A 125 14.47 -3.45 -3.82
C LEU A 125 14.26 -4.63 -4.76
N TYR A 126 13.09 -5.26 -4.70
CA TYR A 126 12.64 -6.31 -5.61
C TYR A 126 11.45 -5.81 -6.42
N PHE A 127 11.65 -5.65 -7.73
CA PHE A 127 10.61 -5.16 -8.63
C PHE A 127 9.80 -6.30 -9.21
N LEU A 128 8.48 -6.22 -9.06
CA LEU A 128 7.56 -7.18 -9.64
C LEU A 128 7.55 -7.09 -11.17
N PRO A 129 7.26 -8.20 -11.86
CA PRO A 129 7.00 -8.15 -13.30
C PRO A 129 5.85 -7.20 -13.61
N PRO A 130 5.84 -6.57 -14.79
CA PRO A 130 4.71 -5.78 -15.24
C PRO A 130 3.40 -6.57 -15.17
N TYR A 131 2.32 -5.89 -14.78
CA TYR A 131 0.96 -6.48 -14.72
C TYR A 131 0.81 -7.71 -13.82
N SER A 132 1.51 -7.74 -12.67
CA SER A 132 1.45 -8.84 -11.70
C SER A 132 1.01 -8.36 -10.31
N PRO A 133 -0.13 -7.66 -10.16
CA PRO A 133 -0.59 -7.14 -8.86
C PRO A 133 -0.91 -8.27 -7.88
N GLU A 134 -1.26 -9.46 -8.37
CA GLU A 134 -1.52 -10.64 -7.54
C GLU A 134 -0.30 -11.09 -6.71
N LEU A 135 0.90 -10.69 -7.12
CA LEU A 135 2.13 -10.97 -6.40
C LEU A 135 2.40 -9.94 -5.29
N ASN A 136 1.78 -8.75 -5.37
CA ASN A 136 1.89 -7.73 -4.33
C ASN A 136 0.80 -7.90 -3.28
N ARG A 137 1.15 -8.46 -2.13
CA ARG A 137 0.18 -8.76 -1.05
C ARG A 137 -0.57 -7.53 -0.54
N ILE A 138 0.02 -6.35 -0.59
CA ILE A 138 -0.60 -5.12 -0.12
C ILE A 138 -1.84 -4.74 -0.95
N GLU A 139 -1.98 -5.23 -2.17
CA GLU A 139 -3.18 -5.05 -2.98
C GLU A 139 -4.45 -5.60 -2.31
N ARG A 140 -4.30 -6.65 -1.50
CA ARG A 140 -5.40 -7.18 -0.68
C ARG A 140 -5.85 -6.21 0.40
N LEU A 141 -4.91 -5.46 0.99
CA LEU A 141 -5.22 -4.38 1.93
C LEU A 141 -6.09 -3.33 1.25
N TRP A 142 -5.67 -2.84 0.08
CA TRP A 142 -6.42 -1.85 -0.68
C TRP A 142 -7.82 -2.32 -1.07
N HIS A 143 -7.91 -3.57 -1.50
CA HIS A 143 -9.20 -4.18 -1.80
C HIS A 143 -10.11 -4.23 -0.57
N LYS A 144 -9.60 -4.68 0.59
CA LYS A 144 -10.36 -4.73 1.84
C LYS A 144 -10.79 -3.34 2.31
N MET A 145 -9.89 -2.37 2.29
CA MET A 145 -10.22 -0.98 2.62
C MET A 145 -11.33 -0.45 1.72
N LYS A 146 -11.18 -0.55 0.41
CA LYS A 146 -12.12 0.02 -0.57
C LYS A 146 -13.45 -0.72 -0.64
N HIS A 147 -13.48 -2.02 -0.37
CA HIS A 147 -14.68 -2.83 -0.65
C HIS A 147 -15.32 -3.48 0.57
N THR A 148 -14.66 -3.49 1.72
CA THR A 148 -15.17 -4.17 2.90
C THR A 148 -15.23 -3.27 4.13
N TRP A 149 -14.10 -2.61 4.47
CA TRP A 149 -13.98 -1.90 5.75
C TRP A 149 -14.54 -0.48 5.70
N MET A 150 -14.39 0.21 4.58
CA MET A 150 -14.97 1.54 4.42
C MET A 150 -16.46 1.45 4.06
N ALA A 151 -17.31 2.09 4.83
CA ALA A 151 -18.73 2.19 4.51
C ALA A 151 -18.97 2.92 3.17
N PRO A 152 -19.96 2.49 2.36
CA PRO A 152 -20.29 3.13 1.08
C PRO A 152 -21.03 4.45 1.32
N LYS A 153 -20.31 5.52 1.59
CA LYS A 153 -20.82 6.88 1.81
C LYS A 153 -19.96 7.92 1.12
N CYS A 154 -20.52 9.08 0.81
CA CYS A 154 -19.74 10.26 0.45
C CYS A 154 -19.09 10.83 1.72
N ARG A 155 -17.86 11.33 1.59
CA ARG A 155 -17.07 11.91 2.69
C ARG A 155 -16.59 13.29 2.32
N ASP A 156 -16.52 14.19 3.27
CA ASP A 156 -15.63 15.35 3.15
C ASP A 156 -14.16 14.93 3.37
N ALA A 157 -13.24 15.86 3.16
CA ALA A 157 -11.80 15.56 3.26
C ALA A 157 -11.41 15.11 4.67
N LYS A 158 -11.93 15.76 5.71
CA LYS A 158 -11.61 15.46 7.11
C LYS A 158 -12.13 14.08 7.54
N VAL A 159 -13.38 13.76 7.16
CA VAL A 159 -13.98 12.45 7.45
C VAL A 159 -13.24 11.34 6.70
N LEU A 160 -12.80 11.57 5.45
CA LEU A 160 -12.03 10.60 4.71
C LEU A 160 -10.69 10.30 5.40
N GLU A 161 -9.99 11.34 5.83
CA GLU A 161 -8.71 11.20 6.53
C GLU A 161 -8.84 10.47 7.86
N ILE A 162 -9.90 10.76 8.63
CA ILE A 162 -10.20 10.08 9.89
C ILE A 162 -10.53 8.60 9.65
N ASP A 163 -11.44 8.30 8.71
CA ASP A 163 -11.85 6.92 8.42
C ASP A 163 -10.65 6.07 7.94
N ILE A 164 -9.77 6.63 7.11
CA ILE A 164 -8.56 5.94 6.66
C ILE A 164 -7.55 5.79 7.80
N GLY A 165 -7.30 6.85 8.56
CA GLY A 165 -6.39 6.83 9.71
C GLY A 165 -6.82 5.80 10.75
N GLU A 166 -8.12 5.66 11.01
CA GLU A 166 -8.65 4.64 11.92
C GLU A 166 -8.32 3.23 11.42
N ILE A 167 -8.51 2.96 10.13
CA ILE A 167 -8.24 1.62 9.56
C ILE A 167 -6.74 1.31 9.64
N LEU A 168 -5.89 2.24 9.23
CA LEU A 168 -4.44 2.04 9.21
C LEU A 168 -3.87 1.86 10.63
N SER A 169 -4.32 2.66 11.59
CA SER A 169 -3.85 2.61 12.99
C SER A 169 -4.34 1.37 13.75
N ASN A 170 -5.43 0.75 13.32
CA ASN A 170 -5.98 -0.45 13.94
C ASN A 170 -5.79 -1.71 13.07
N PHE A 171 -4.88 -1.64 12.08
CA PHE A 171 -4.49 -2.82 11.32
C PHE A 171 -3.78 -3.83 12.23
N GLY A 172 -4.07 -5.11 12.03
CA GLY A 172 -3.57 -6.19 12.89
C GLY A 172 -4.38 -6.43 14.16
N SER A 173 -5.32 -5.53 14.51
CA SER A 173 -6.22 -5.68 15.67
C SER A 173 -7.69 -5.74 15.25
N LYS A 174 -8.30 -4.58 14.97
CA LYS A 174 -9.70 -4.47 14.51
C LYS A 174 -9.85 -4.82 13.02
N TYR A 175 -8.87 -4.48 12.22
CA TYR A 175 -8.86 -4.69 10.77
C TYR A 175 -7.81 -5.74 10.40
N THR A 176 -8.27 -6.95 10.16
CA THR A 176 -7.40 -8.11 9.87
C THR A 176 -7.85 -8.84 8.62
N PHE A 177 -6.93 -9.51 7.96
CA PHE A 177 -7.20 -10.54 6.98
C PHE A 177 -6.08 -11.58 6.98
N SER A 178 -6.41 -12.81 6.66
CA SER A 178 -5.42 -13.89 6.51
C SER A 178 -4.71 -13.78 5.15
N PHE A 179 -3.45 -14.10 5.14
CA PHE A 179 -2.61 -14.18 3.95
C PHE A 179 -2.75 -15.49 3.20
#